data_a66ee37096a4763e502be694c00eea6c
#
_entry.id   a66ee37096a4763e502be694c00eea6c
#
_cell.length_a   1.000
_cell.length_b   1.000
_cell.length_c   1.000
_cell.angle_alpha   90.00
_cell.angle_beta   90.00
_cell.angle_gamma   90.00
#
_symmetry.space_group_name_H-M   'P 1'
#
loop_
_entity.id
_entity.type
_entity.pdbx_description
1 polymer ?
#
loop_
_entity_poly.entity_id
_entity_poly.type
_entity_poly.pdbx_seq_one_letter_code
_entity_poly.pdbx_strand_id
1 'polypeptide(L)'
;MNLPDIHTQKLLDCLTHSHLGFALYRLPWTDECYLVLQTSGDVEQLADIQELNEKKGFVMAPFRISEEHPLVLIRPDVTAYDWNEISEALSSLECVDTLLTCKSRQNELSPFVSEETDKEQYTRAFGRFITPLQEKQFQKLVLSRSSARHIGDDFSPLGAFVRACNNYPRMMIYLCHTPASGTWLGSTPEILLSGQGKEWHTVALAGTMPVSYTHLRAHETLRHL
;
A
#
# COMPACT_ATOMS: atom_id res chain seq x y z
N MET A 1 16.72 -5.71 3.26
CA MET A 1 16.76 -4.98 1.96
C MET A 1 17.58 -3.71 2.09
N ASN A 2 18.52 -3.46 1.18
CA ASN A 2 19.27 -2.21 1.11
C ASN A 2 18.61 -1.25 0.12
N LEU A 3 18.93 0.05 0.23
CA LEU A 3 18.55 1.03 -0.78
C LEU A 3 19.31 0.74 -2.09
N PRO A 4 18.70 0.98 -3.27
CA PRO A 4 19.42 0.92 -4.54
C PRO A 4 20.44 2.07 -4.65
N ASP A 5 21.11 2.19 -5.79
CA ASP A 5 21.99 3.32 -6.06
C ASP A 5 21.25 4.66 -6.01
N ILE A 6 21.99 5.75 -5.84
CA ILE A 6 21.42 7.08 -5.62
C ILE A 6 20.61 7.61 -6.82
N HIS A 7 20.95 7.19 -8.03
CA HIS A 7 20.23 7.59 -9.23
C HIS A 7 18.84 6.93 -9.27
N THR A 8 18.78 5.62 -9.04
CA THR A 8 17.53 4.86 -8.92
C THR A 8 16.65 5.38 -7.78
N GLN A 9 17.25 5.74 -6.63
CA GLN A 9 16.52 6.36 -5.52
C GLN A 9 15.81 7.65 -5.96
N LYS A 10 16.53 8.54 -6.63
CA LYS A 10 15.98 9.81 -7.11
C LYS A 10 14.85 9.59 -8.12
N LEU A 11 15.02 8.66 -9.06
CA LEU A 11 13.99 8.36 -10.05
C LEU A 11 12.71 7.84 -9.41
N LEU A 12 12.80 6.90 -8.48
CA LEU A 12 11.64 6.36 -7.77
C LEU A 12 10.93 7.41 -6.92
N ASP A 13 11.68 8.27 -6.22
CA ASP A 13 11.07 9.38 -5.48
C ASP A 13 10.42 10.41 -6.43
N CYS A 14 11.03 10.71 -7.57
CA CYS A 14 10.43 11.58 -8.58
C CYS A 14 9.15 11.01 -9.20
N LEU A 15 9.06 9.68 -9.37
CA LEU A 15 7.84 9.03 -9.86
C LEU A 15 6.63 9.32 -8.98
N THR A 16 6.81 9.52 -7.67
CA THR A 16 5.71 9.84 -6.74
C THR A 16 5.08 11.22 -6.98
N HIS A 17 5.67 12.03 -7.84
CA HIS A 17 5.20 13.36 -8.23
C HIS A 17 4.97 13.49 -9.73
N SER A 18 5.11 12.39 -10.48
CA SER A 18 4.98 12.37 -11.93
C SER A 18 3.52 12.15 -12.37
N HIS A 19 3.31 12.18 -13.67
CA HIS A 19 2.05 11.79 -14.30
C HIS A 19 1.96 10.27 -14.59
N LEU A 20 3.02 9.53 -14.29
CA LEU A 20 3.08 8.08 -14.52
C LEU A 20 2.47 7.31 -13.35
N GLY A 21 1.83 6.19 -13.66
CA GLY A 21 1.36 5.24 -12.64
C GLY A 21 2.41 4.19 -12.37
N PHE A 22 2.76 3.96 -11.11
CA PHE A 22 3.66 2.86 -10.73
C PHE A 22 3.25 2.19 -9.42
N ALA A 23 3.69 0.94 -9.26
CA ALA A 23 3.68 0.21 -8.01
C ALA A 23 5.01 -0.51 -7.80
N LEU A 24 5.64 -0.24 -6.68
CA LEU A 24 6.81 -0.95 -6.17
C LEU A 24 6.36 -1.76 -4.96
N TYR A 25 6.56 -3.06 -4.95
CA TYR A 25 6.11 -3.89 -3.84
C TYR A 25 7.06 -5.04 -3.55
N ARG A 26 7.07 -5.48 -2.30
CA ARG A 26 7.79 -6.65 -1.81
C ARG A 26 6.80 -7.64 -1.20
N LEU A 27 6.86 -8.88 -1.63
CA LEU A 27 6.03 -9.95 -1.09
C LEU A 27 6.51 -10.41 0.30
N PRO A 28 5.65 -11.03 1.12
CA PRO A 28 6.07 -11.60 2.40
C PRO A 28 7.22 -12.58 2.24
N TRP A 29 8.22 -12.50 3.14
CA TRP A 29 9.36 -13.42 3.20
C TRP A 29 10.30 -13.39 1.98
N THR A 30 10.22 -12.37 1.15
CA THR A 30 11.19 -12.12 0.08
C THR A 30 12.05 -10.92 0.41
N ASP A 31 13.24 -10.85 -0.17
CA ASP A 31 14.17 -9.72 -0.03
C ASP A 31 14.17 -8.81 -1.26
N GLU A 32 13.63 -9.29 -2.37
CA GLU A 32 13.53 -8.58 -3.63
C GLU A 32 12.19 -7.86 -3.76
N CYS A 33 12.19 -6.81 -4.55
CA CYS A 33 11.01 -6.04 -4.88
C CYS A 33 10.65 -6.17 -6.37
N TYR A 34 9.38 -5.89 -6.64
CA TYR A 34 8.79 -5.88 -7.97
C TYR A 34 8.38 -4.47 -8.32
N LEU A 35 8.67 -4.04 -9.53
CA LEU A 35 8.16 -2.81 -10.12
C LEU A 35 7.13 -3.14 -11.19
N VAL A 36 6.01 -2.44 -11.15
CA VAL A 36 5.04 -2.33 -12.24
C VAL A 36 4.94 -0.84 -12.57
N LEU A 37 5.18 -0.47 -13.82
CA LEU A 37 5.18 0.91 -14.25
C LEU A 37 4.37 1.02 -15.55
N GLN A 38 3.47 1.98 -15.58
CA GLN A 38 2.73 2.38 -16.77
C GLN A 38 3.38 3.62 -17.35
N THR A 39 3.91 3.52 -18.58
CA THR A 39 4.67 4.59 -19.24
C THR A 39 3.85 5.37 -20.26
N SER A 40 2.65 4.92 -20.60
CA SER A 40 1.82 5.53 -21.63
C SER A 40 0.36 5.66 -21.22
N GLY A 41 -0.23 6.79 -21.56
CA GLY A 41 -1.66 7.10 -21.31
C GLY A 41 -1.99 7.23 -19.83
N ASP A 42 -3.24 7.54 -19.57
CA ASP A 42 -3.76 7.63 -18.21
C ASP A 42 -4.00 6.24 -17.61
N VAL A 43 -3.93 6.14 -16.28
CA VAL A 43 -4.31 4.93 -15.57
C VAL A 43 -5.80 4.65 -15.75
N GLU A 44 -6.14 3.38 -15.92
CA GLU A 44 -7.52 2.98 -16.12
C GLU A 44 -8.30 3.06 -14.82
N GLN A 45 -9.45 3.76 -14.84
CA GLN A 45 -10.37 3.88 -13.73
C GLN A 45 -11.60 3.02 -14.02
N LEU A 46 -11.93 2.11 -13.11
CA LEU A 46 -12.98 1.12 -13.28
C LEU A 46 -14.06 1.31 -12.22
N ALA A 47 -15.31 1.17 -12.63
CA ALA A 47 -16.46 1.33 -11.75
C ALA A 47 -16.84 0.04 -11.00
N ASP A 48 -16.39 -1.12 -11.48
CA ASP A 48 -16.72 -2.42 -10.90
C ASP A 48 -15.53 -3.37 -10.96
N ILE A 49 -15.46 -4.28 -9.99
CA ILE A 49 -14.43 -5.32 -9.92
C ILE A 49 -14.51 -6.31 -11.10
N GLN A 50 -15.67 -6.50 -11.70
CA GLN A 50 -15.85 -7.38 -12.86
C GLN A 50 -15.13 -6.86 -14.10
N GLU A 51 -14.91 -5.55 -14.19
CA GLU A 51 -14.15 -4.93 -15.27
C GLU A 51 -12.65 -5.29 -15.24
N LEU A 52 -12.16 -5.87 -14.13
CA LEU A 52 -10.80 -6.41 -14.03
C LEU A 52 -10.62 -7.75 -14.74
N ASN A 53 -11.71 -8.37 -15.20
CA ASN A 53 -11.62 -9.67 -15.87
C ASN A 53 -10.68 -9.60 -17.08
N GLU A 54 -9.75 -10.58 -17.18
CA GLU A 54 -8.71 -10.68 -18.20
C GLU A 54 -7.68 -9.53 -18.21
N LYS A 55 -7.77 -8.57 -17.30
CA LYS A 55 -6.78 -7.48 -17.19
C LYS A 55 -5.57 -7.92 -16.37
N LYS A 56 -4.43 -7.32 -16.66
CA LYS A 56 -3.17 -7.52 -15.93
C LYS A 56 -2.66 -6.18 -15.43
N GLY A 57 -2.06 -6.19 -14.25
CA GLY A 57 -1.46 -5.00 -13.66
C GLY A 57 -1.57 -4.97 -12.15
N PHE A 58 -1.21 -3.84 -11.57
CA PHE A 58 -1.37 -3.57 -10.15
C PHE A 58 -2.67 -2.78 -9.94
N VAL A 59 -3.51 -3.26 -9.03
CA VAL A 59 -4.83 -2.67 -8.78
C VAL A 59 -4.85 -2.01 -7.42
N MET A 60 -5.27 -0.75 -7.39
CA MET A 60 -5.63 -0.04 -6.18
C MET A 60 -7.15 -0.02 -6.04
N ALA A 61 -7.65 -0.64 -4.99
CA ALA A 61 -9.09 -0.74 -4.73
C ALA A 61 -9.46 0.03 -3.47
N PRO A 62 -10.39 0.98 -3.53
CA PRO A 62 -10.96 1.59 -2.35
C PRO A 62 -11.85 0.58 -1.61
N PHE A 63 -12.10 0.78 -0.31
CA PHE A 63 -13.02 -0.06 0.44
C PHE A 63 -14.44 -0.04 -0.15
N ARG A 64 -14.88 1.12 -0.64
CA ARG A 64 -16.14 1.28 -1.36
C ARG A 64 -15.86 1.95 -2.71
N ILE A 65 -16.14 1.25 -3.78
CA ILE A 65 -16.03 1.79 -5.14
C ILE A 65 -17.14 2.82 -5.34
N SER A 66 -16.78 3.98 -5.88
CA SER A 66 -17.69 5.06 -6.27
C SER A 66 -17.09 5.86 -7.43
N GLU A 67 -17.86 6.77 -8.02
CA GLU A 67 -17.34 7.67 -9.07
C GLU A 67 -16.18 8.55 -8.55
N GLU A 68 -16.22 8.97 -7.28
CA GLU A 68 -15.15 9.75 -6.64
C GLU A 68 -13.94 8.90 -6.28
N HIS A 69 -14.16 7.60 -6.03
CA HIS A 69 -13.13 6.64 -5.62
C HIS A 69 -13.27 5.36 -6.45
N PRO A 70 -12.85 5.38 -7.73
CA PRO A 70 -12.90 4.21 -8.60
C PRO A 70 -11.79 3.20 -8.25
N LEU A 71 -11.90 2.00 -8.79
CA LEU A 71 -10.75 1.11 -8.92
C LEU A 71 -9.74 1.74 -9.89
N VAL A 72 -8.47 1.66 -9.56
CA VAL A 72 -7.40 2.16 -10.41
C VAL A 72 -6.48 1.01 -10.81
N LEU A 73 -6.33 0.79 -12.11
CA LEU A 73 -5.45 -0.21 -12.68
C LEU A 73 -4.22 0.44 -13.28
N ILE A 74 -3.04 0.07 -12.79
CA ILE A 74 -1.74 0.41 -13.35
C ILE A 74 -1.34 -0.73 -14.30
N ARG A 75 -1.30 -0.44 -15.60
CA ARG A 75 -0.89 -1.44 -16.59
C ARG A 75 0.60 -1.75 -16.50
N PRO A 76 0.99 -3.00 -16.77
CA PRO A 76 2.37 -3.43 -16.69
C PRO A 76 3.11 -3.18 -18.02
N ASP A 77 3.23 -1.90 -18.43
CA ASP A 77 4.00 -1.52 -19.65
C ASP A 77 5.48 -1.86 -19.45
N VAL A 78 5.98 -1.67 -18.22
CA VAL A 78 7.31 -2.11 -17.78
C VAL A 78 7.14 -2.88 -16.47
N THR A 79 7.80 -4.03 -16.40
CA THR A 79 7.93 -4.82 -15.15
C THR A 79 9.39 -5.14 -14.92
N ALA A 80 9.84 -5.05 -13.67
CA ALA A 80 11.19 -5.38 -13.28
C ALA A 80 11.20 -6.05 -11.90
N TYR A 81 12.15 -6.93 -11.70
CA TYR A 81 12.36 -7.67 -10.48
C TYR A 81 13.77 -7.40 -9.97
N ASP A 82 13.95 -7.19 -8.68
CA ASP A 82 15.16 -6.76 -8.02
C ASP A 82 15.66 -5.34 -8.39
N TRP A 83 16.65 -4.85 -7.61
CA TRP A 83 17.16 -3.49 -7.81
C TRP A 83 17.95 -3.31 -9.10
N ASN A 84 18.54 -4.36 -9.66
CA ASN A 84 19.34 -4.26 -10.88
C ASN A 84 18.43 -4.06 -12.10
N GLU A 85 17.43 -4.94 -12.26
CA GLU A 85 16.44 -4.80 -13.33
C GLU A 85 15.64 -3.50 -13.21
N ILE A 86 15.28 -3.09 -11.97
CA ILE A 86 14.57 -1.83 -11.73
C ILE A 86 15.42 -0.64 -12.15
N SER A 87 16.72 -0.64 -11.81
CA SER A 87 17.64 0.43 -12.18
C SER A 87 17.80 0.54 -13.70
N GLU A 88 17.95 -0.60 -14.39
CA GLU A 88 18.04 -0.65 -15.85
C GLU A 88 16.73 -0.16 -16.52
N ALA A 89 15.59 -0.63 -16.03
CA ALA A 89 14.28 -0.26 -16.56
C ALA A 89 14.03 1.25 -16.41
N LEU A 90 14.31 1.81 -15.24
CA LEU A 90 14.12 3.25 -14.99
C LEU A 90 15.10 4.11 -15.80
N SER A 91 16.36 3.68 -15.94
CA SER A 91 17.37 4.42 -16.70
C SER A 91 17.09 4.41 -18.21
N SER A 92 16.33 3.44 -18.71
CA SER A 92 15.95 3.32 -20.11
C SER A 92 14.69 4.12 -20.51
N LEU A 93 14.04 4.78 -19.55
CA LEU A 93 12.84 5.58 -19.83
C LEU A 93 13.19 6.82 -20.65
N GLU A 94 12.45 7.09 -21.71
CA GLU A 94 12.63 8.28 -22.56
C GLU A 94 12.42 9.60 -21.79
N CYS A 95 11.70 9.56 -20.66
CA CYS A 95 11.35 10.74 -19.84
C CYS A 95 12.26 10.94 -18.61
N VAL A 96 13.39 10.24 -18.50
CA VAL A 96 14.29 10.31 -17.32
C VAL A 96 14.66 11.76 -16.97
N ASP A 97 15.11 12.54 -17.94
CA ASP A 97 15.51 13.94 -17.73
C ASP A 97 14.34 14.80 -17.26
N THR A 98 13.15 14.56 -17.78
CA THR A 98 11.92 15.26 -17.38
C THR A 98 11.53 14.88 -15.96
N LEU A 99 11.63 13.60 -15.59
CA LEU A 99 11.36 13.12 -14.23
C LEU A 99 12.30 13.77 -13.22
N LEU A 100 13.61 13.84 -13.52
CA LEU A 100 14.61 14.42 -12.62
C LEU A 100 14.46 15.94 -12.44
N THR A 101 13.78 16.63 -13.36
CA THR A 101 13.49 18.06 -13.26
C THR A 101 12.17 18.38 -12.56
N CYS A 102 11.33 17.37 -12.27
CA CYS A 102 10.09 17.53 -11.52
C CYS A 102 10.41 18.06 -10.13
N LYS A 103 10.03 19.31 -9.86
CA LYS A 103 10.01 19.83 -8.50
C LYS A 103 8.86 19.19 -7.75
N SER A 104 9.14 18.75 -6.52
CA SER A 104 8.10 18.34 -5.58
C SER A 104 6.94 19.33 -5.61
N ARG A 105 5.75 18.90 -6.03
CA ARG A 105 4.56 19.73 -5.83
C ARG A 105 4.40 19.87 -4.32
N GLN A 106 4.45 21.10 -3.84
CA GLN A 106 4.00 21.39 -2.49
C GLN A 106 2.53 20.98 -2.44
N ASN A 107 2.26 19.84 -1.84
CA ASN A 107 0.88 19.46 -1.56
C ASN A 107 0.27 20.56 -0.73
N GLU A 108 -0.81 21.16 -1.22
CA GLU A 108 -1.67 21.99 -0.40
C GLU A 108 -2.14 21.13 0.76
N LEU A 109 -1.54 21.35 1.91
CA LEU A 109 -1.83 20.60 3.12
C LEU A 109 -3.29 20.79 3.47
N SER A 110 -4.05 19.71 3.52
CA SER A 110 -5.31 19.71 4.26
C SER A 110 -5.08 20.31 5.65
N PRO A 111 -5.99 21.12 6.18
CA PRO A 111 -5.79 21.81 7.45
C PRO A 111 -5.36 20.82 8.53
N PHE A 112 -4.24 21.10 9.17
CA PHE A 112 -3.68 20.26 10.22
C PHE A 112 -4.65 20.19 11.40
N VAL A 113 -5.19 19.01 11.66
CA VAL A 113 -6.00 18.74 12.85
C VAL A 113 -5.04 18.47 14.00
N SER A 114 -5.16 19.22 15.10
CA SER A 114 -4.31 19.03 16.28
C SER A 114 -4.43 17.60 16.84
N GLU A 115 -3.35 17.08 17.44
CA GLU A 115 -3.36 15.72 18.04
C GLU A 115 -4.43 15.59 19.14
N GLU A 116 -4.73 16.66 19.86
CA GLU A 116 -5.74 16.71 20.90
C GLU A 116 -7.16 16.53 20.32
N THR A 117 -7.47 17.23 19.23
CA THR A 117 -8.74 17.09 18.52
C THR A 117 -8.91 15.68 17.93
N ASP A 118 -7.83 15.08 17.42
CA ASP A 118 -7.82 13.71 16.88
C ASP A 118 -8.13 12.69 17.97
N LYS A 119 -7.53 12.82 19.16
CA LYS A 119 -7.79 11.97 20.32
C LYS A 119 -9.23 12.05 20.81
N GLU A 120 -9.79 13.25 20.87
CA GLU A 120 -11.19 13.46 21.30
C GLU A 120 -12.17 12.85 20.29
N GLN A 121 -11.93 13.03 19.00
CA GLN A 121 -12.75 12.42 17.93
C GLN A 121 -12.71 10.89 18.01
N TYR A 122 -11.53 10.31 18.20
CA TYR A 122 -11.38 8.86 18.38
C TYR A 122 -12.11 8.37 19.62
N THR A 123 -12.00 9.07 20.75
CA THR A 123 -12.66 8.70 22.00
C THR A 123 -14.19 8.70 21.86
N ARG A 124 -14.75 9.69 21.17
CA ARG A 124 -16.17 9.73 20.85
C ARG A 124 -16.61 8.60 19.92
N ALA A 125 -15.83 8.32 18.88
CA ALA A 125 -16.11 7.23 17.97
C ALA A 125 -16.01 5.87 18.68
N PHE A 126 -15.00 5.67 19.52
CA PHE A 126 -14.84 4.46 20.34
C PHE A 126 -16.04 4.24 21.26
N GLY A 127 -16.54 5.28 21.95
CA GLY A 127 -17.72 5.18 22.79
C GLY A 127 -18.97 4.68 22.04
N ARG A 128 -19.15 5.12 20.78
CA ARG A 128 -20.24 4.64 19.91
C ARG A 128 -20.06 3.18 19.48
N PHE A 129 -18.82 2.73 19.29
CA PHE A 129 -18.51 1.37 18.87
C PHE A 129 -18.58 0.36 20.01
N ILE A 130 -18.20 0.75 21.24
CA ILE A 130 -18.16 -0.17 22.38
C ILE A 130 -19.55 -0.53 22.91
N THR A 131 -20.52 0.40 22.86
CA THR A 131 -21.87 0.18 23.38
C THR A 131 -22.57 -1.02 22.73
N PRO A 132 -22.71 -1.13 21.39
CA PRO A 132 -23.37 -2.29 20.78
C PRO A 132 -22.60 -3.61 20.99
N LEU A 133 -21.28 -3.56 21.22
CA LEU A 133 -20.51 -4.75 21.61
C LEU A 133 -20.84 -5.20 23.03
N GLN A 134 -20.95 -4.27 24.00
CA GLN A 134 -21.35 -4.57 25.39
C GLN A 134 -22.78 -5.10 25.48
N GLU A 135 -23.68 -4.57 24.65
CA GLU A 135 -25.06 -5.01 24.49
C GLU A 135 -25.20 -6.32 23.72
N LYS A 136 -24.09 -6.91 23.23
CA LYS A 136 -24.05 -8.14 22.43
C LYS A 136 -24.84 -8.07 21.11
N GLN A 137 -25.05 -6.86 20.57
CA GLN A 137 -25.66 -6.69 19.26
C GLN A 137 -24.70 -7.15 18.15
N PHE A 138 -23.38 -6.99 18.37
CA PHE A 138 -22.32 -7.46 17.49
C PHE A 138 -21.26 -8.25 18.27
N GLN A 139 -20.62 -9.21 17.62
CA GLN A 139 -19.51 -9.96 18.20
C GLN A 139 -18.16 -9.26 17.98
N LYS A 140 -18.02 -8.50 16.90
CA LYS A 140 -16.82 -7.76 16.53
C LYS A 140 -17.18 -6.55 15.68
N LEU A 141 -16.53 -5.43 15.99
CA LEU A 141 -16.54 -4.21 15.16
C LEU A 141 -15.10 -3.74 14.97
N VAL A 142 -14.81 -3.18 13.82
CA VAL A 142 -13.49 -2.60 13.51
C VAL A 142 -13.63 -1.09 13.41
N LEU A 143 -12.89 -0.38 14.26
CA LEU A 143 -12.80 1.07 14.25
C LEU A 143 -11.47 1.48 13.63
N SER A 144 -11.51 2.29 12.58
CA SER A 144 -10.34 2.90 11.96
C SER A 144 -10.28 4.40 12.25
N ARG A 145 -9.11 4.96 12.17
CA ARG A 145 -8.89 6.41 12.21
C ARG A 145 -7.79 6.83 11.24
N SER A 146 -7.82 8.07 10.83
CA SER A 146 -6.73 8.75 10.13
C SER A 146 -6.13 9.84 11.01
N SER A 147 -4.85 10.11 10.84
CA SER A 147 -4.14 11.19 11.53
C SER A 147 -3.21 11.88 10.54
N ALA A 148 -3.32 13.19 10.41
CA ALA A 148 -2.42 13.97 9.57
C ALA A 148 -1.08 14.15 10.27
N ARG A 149 0.02 14.03 9.52
CA ARG A 149 1.38 14.28 10.01
C ARG A 149 2.11 15.18 9.02
N HIS A 150 2.83 16.13 9.55
CA HIS A 150 3.75 16.93 8.75
C HIS A 150 4.97 16.06 8.40
N ILE A 151 5.33 16.04 7.13
CA ILE A 151 6.56 15.42 6.65
C ILE A 151 7.55 16.51 6.24
N GLY A 152 8.83 16.32 6.57
CA GLY A 152 9.89 17.27 6.18
C GLY A 152 10.15 17.26 4.68
N ASP A 153 10.79 18.31 4.19
CA ASP A 153 11.10 18.47 2.76
C ASP A 153 12.10 17.43 2.23
N ASP A 154 12.84 16.78 3.13
CA ASP A 154 13.79 15.71 2.86
C ASP A 154 13.17 14.29 2.92
N PHE A 155 11.85 14.20 3.05
CA PHE A 155 11.18 12.92 3.12
C PHE A 155 11.29 12.15 1.80
N SER A 156 11.85 10.92 1.87
CA SER A 156 11.91 10.00 0.75
C SER A 156 10.85 8.90 0.90
N PRO A 157 9.85 8.85 0.01
CA PRO A 157 8.88 7.75 -0.05
C PRO A 157 9.56 6.39 -0.22
N LEU A 158 10.59 6.29 -1.07
CA LEU A 158 11.37 5.08 -1.23
C LEU A 158 12.11 4.70 0.07
N GLY A 159 12.72 5.67 0.73
CA GLY A 159 13.36 5.43 2.03
C GLY A 159 12.38 4.91 3.07
N ALA A 160 11.15 5.39 3.07
CA ALA A 160 10.09 4.88 3.95
C ALA A 160 9.68 3.45 3.57
N PHE A 161 9.56 3.13 2.26
CA PHE A 161 9.29 1.79 1.76
C PHE A 161 10.37 0.78 2.21
N VAL A 162 11.64 1.09 2.02
CA VAL A 162 12.75 0.19 2.41
C VAL A 162 12.79 -0.02 3.93
N ARG A 163 12.57 1.03 4.73
CA ARG A 163 12.44 0.89 6.19
C ARG A 163 11.27 0.00 6.58
N ALA A 164 10.12 0.14 5.92
CA ALA A 164 8.96 -0.72 6.16
C ALA A 164 9.26 -2.18 5.80
N CYS A 165 9.93 -2.45 4.68
CA CYS A 165 10.37 -3.79 4.29
C CYS A 165 11.25 -4.43 5.36
N ASN A 166 12.21 -3.69 5.90
CA ASN A 166 13.14 -4.19 6.92
C ASN A 166 12.46 -4.44 8.27
N ASN A 167 11.50 -3.58 8.65
CA ASN A 167 10.80 -3.71 9.92
C ASN A 167 9.71 -4.79 9.90
N TYR A 168 9.14 -5.08 8.73
CA TYR A 168 7.99 -5.98 8.59
C TYR A 168 8.19 -7.08 7.55
N PRO A 169 9.13 -8.01 7.76
CA PRO A 169 9.48 -9.04 6.77
C PRO A 169 8.32 -9.98 6.41
N ARG A 170 7.34 -10.12 7.29
CA ARG A 170 6.17 -11.00 7.11
C ARG A 170 5.01 -10.37 6.38
N MET A 171 5.11 -9.09 6.02
CA MET A 171 4.01 -8.36 5.39
C MET A 171 4.32 -8.09 3.93
N MET A 172 3.30 -8.04 3.09
CA MET A 172 3.42 -7.35 1.82
C MET A 172 3.58 -5.86 2.09
N ILE A 173 4.62 -5.25 1.54
CA ILE A 173 4.85 -3.80 1.57
C ILE A 173 4.71 -3.29 0.15
N TYR A 174 4.01 -2.17 -0.02
CA TYR A 174 3.87 -1.52 -1.33
C TYR A 174 4.02 -0.02 -1.23
N LEU A 175 4.64 0.56 -2.23
CA LEU A 175 4.66 1.99 -2.54
C LEU A 175 4.09 2.14 -3.93
N CYS A 176 3.00 2.86 -4.08
CA CYS A 176 2.39 3.08 -5.39
C CYS A 176 1.94 4.52 -5.55
N HIS A 177 1.87 4.95 -6.79
CA HIS A 177 1.42 6.28 -7.16
C HIS A 177 0.63 6.23 -8.44
N THR A 178 -0.43 7.02 -8.49
CA THR A 178 -1.09 7.41 -9.74
C THR A 178 -1.57 8.86 -9.63
N PRO A 179 -1.70 9.59 -10.75
CA PRO A 179 -2.27 10.93 -10.74
C PRO A 179 -3.70 10.96 -10.19
N ALA A 180 -4.45 9.87 -10.34
CA ALA A 180 -5.84 9.76 -9.91
C ALA A 180 -5.98 9.48 -8.41
N SER A 181 -5.08 8.70 -7.81
CA SER A 181 -5.19 8.25 -6.40
C SER A 181 -4.16 8.86 -5.46
N GLY A 182 -3.13 9.56 -5.99
CA GLY A 182 -1.99 10.04 -5.21
C GLY A 182 -1.00 8.93 -4.84
N THR A 183 -0.12 9.22 -3.90
CA THR A 183 0.95 8.31 -3.44
C THR A 183 0.55 7.60 -2.17
N TRP A 184 0.72 6.28 -2.15
CA TRP A 184 0.36 5.40 -1.04
C TRP A 184 1.52 4.50 -0.66
N LEU A 185 1.80 4.41 0.63
CA LEU A 185 2.67 3.40 1.23
C LEU A 185 1.82 2.55 2.18
N GLY A 186 1.81 1.25 1.97
CA GLY A 186 1.02 0.36 2.81
C GLY A 186 1.74 -0.93 3.17
N SER A 187 1.24 -1.57 4.23
CA SER A 187 1.68 -2.89 4.66
C SER A 187 0.48 -3.74 5.05
N THR A 188 0.46 -5.00 4.63
CA THR A 188 -0.60 -5.94 4.99
C THR A 188 -0.08 -7.36 5.17
N PRO A 189 -0.52 -8.07 6.22
CA PRO A 189 -0.28 -9.50 6.37
C PRO A 189 -1.34 -10.35 5.66
N GLU A 190 -2.44 -9.75 5.21
CA GLU A 190 -3.61 -10.47 4.70
C GLU A 190 -3.52 -10.70 3.20
N ILE A 191 -3.88 -11.93 2.82
CA ILE A 191 -4.06 -12.35 1.42
C ILE A 191 -5.54 -12.73 1.29
N LEU A 192 -6.35 -11.86 0.70
CA LEU A 192 -7.77 -12.13 0.49
C LEU A 192 -7.98 -13.29 -0.48
N LEU A 193 -7.22 -13.29 -1.56
CA LEU A 193 -7.25 -14.34 -2.57
C LEU A 193 -5.91 -14.34 -3.30
N SER A 194 -5.31 -15.52 -3.46
CA SER A 194 -4.18 -15.73 -4.34
C SER A 194 -4.39 -17.01 -5.15
N GLY A 195 -3.79 -17.09 -6.33
CA GLY A 195 -3.92 -18.29 -7.14
C GLY A 195 -3.05 -18.28 -8.38
N GLN A 196 -2.72 -19.48 -8.83
CA GLN A 196 -2.02 -19.71 -10.09
C GLN A 196 -2.57 -21.00 -10.73
N GLY A 197 -2.99 -20.90 -11.98
CA GLY A 197 -3.58 -22.04 -12.69
C GLY A 197 -4.91 -22.48 -12.06
N LYS A 198 -4.96 -23.66 -11.47
CA LYS A 198 -6.17 -24.22 -10.82
C LYS A 198 -6.13 -24.17 -9.29
N GLU A 199 -5.05 -23.70 -8.70
CA GLU A 199 -4.88 -23.63 -7.26
C GLU A 199 -5.20 -22.22 -6.77
N TRP A 200 -6.06 -22.12 -5.76
CA TRP A 200 -6.50 -20.85 -5.17
C TRP A 200 -6.37 -20.94 -3.65
N HIS A 201 -5.87 -19.88 -3.05
CA HIS A 201 -5.65 -19.76 -1.61
C HIS A 201 -6.32 -18.51 -1.07
N THR A 202 -6.89 -18.62 0.10
CA THR A 202 -7.43 -17.50 0.86
C THR A 202 -6.99 -17.60 2.30
N VAL A 203 -6.76 -16.44 2.94
CA VAL A 203 -6.36 -16.36 4.35
C VAL A 203 -7.31 -15.41 5.07
N ALA A 204 -7.80 -15.84 6.23
CA ALA A 204 -8.61 -14.99 7.10
C ALA A 204 -7.91 -14.79 8.45
N LEU A 205 -7.51 -13.57 8.75
CA LEU A 205 -6.86 -13.16 10.01
C LEU A 205 -7.87 -12.47 10.93
N ALA A 206 -8.81 -13.22 11.47
CA ALA A 206 -9.93 -12.67 12.25
C ALA A 206 -9.79 -12.79 13.78
N GLY A 207 -8.82 -13.56 14.27
CA GLY A 207 -8.66 -13.83 15.70
C GLY A 207 -7.77 -12.79 16.40
N THR A 208 -8.34 -11.89 17.20
CA THR A 208 -7.59 -10.99 18.06
C THR A 208 -7.57 -11.54 19.49
N MET A 209 -6.40 -11.68 20.09
CA MET A 209 -6.23 -12.14 21.47
C MET A 209 -5.31 -11.19 22.25
N PRO A 210 -5.54 -11.04 23.58
CA PRO A 210 -4.56 -10.38 24.43
C PRO A 210 -3.20 -11.08 24.34
N VAL A 211 -2.11 -10.31 24.39
CA VAL A 211 -0.73 -10.85 24.30
C VAL A 211 -0.45 -11.91 25.36
N SER A 212 -1.08 -11.82 26.55
CA SER A 212 -0.97 -12.81 27.64
C SER A 212 -1.45 -14.22 27.26
N TYR A 213 -2.26 -14.36 26.22
CA TYR A 213 -2.76 -15.66 25.74
C TYR A 213 -2.02 -16.20 24.53
N THR A 214 -0.99 -15.52 24.01
CA THR A 214 -0.25 -15.95 22.81
C THR A 214 0.48 -17.27 23.00
N HIS A 215 0.90 -17.62 24.22
CA HIS A 215 1.53 -18.90 24.55
C HIS A 215 0.59 -20.09 24.37
N LEU A 216 -0.70 -19.93 24.62
CA LEU A 216 -1.69 -21.01 24.51
C LEU A 216 -1.94 -21.38 23.03
N ARG A 217 -1.91 -20.41 22.12
CA ARG A 217 -2.09 -20.65 20.69
C ARG A 217 -0.91 -21.33 20.00
N ALA A 218 0.31 -21.13 20.48
CA ALA A 218 1.49 -21.79 19.95
C ALA A 218 1.40 -23.33 20.07
N HIS A 219 0.64 -23.84 21.04
CA HIS A 219 0.38 -25.26 21.23
C HIS A 219 -0.81 -25.80 20.44
N GLU A 220 -1.79 -24.96 20.09
CA GLU A 220 -2.96 -25.39 19.31
C GLU A 220 -2.66 -25.52 17.82
N THR A 221 -1.79 -24.68 17.26
CA THR A 221 -1.41 -24.74 15.83
C THR A 221 -0.62 -26.01 15.47
N LEU A 222 -0.01 -26.70 16.42
CA LEU A 222 0.68 -27.98 16.21
C LEU A 222 -0.26 -29.20 16.19
N ARG A 223 -1.55 -29.05 16.51
CA ARG A 223 -2.52 -30.15 16.54
C ARG A 223 -3.41 -30.24 15.28
N HIS A 224 -3.29 -29.30 14.35
CA HIS A 224 -4.12 -29.24 13.13
C HIS A 224 -3.30 -29.20 11.82
N LEU A 225 -2.05 -29.68 11.87
CA LEU A 225 -1.23 -29.96 10.69
C LEU A 225 -1.15 -31.47 10.44
#